data_743a83fec76999f9195025066082a4f5
#
_entry.id   743a83fec76999f9195025066082a4f5
#
_cell.length_a   1.000
_cell.length_b   1.000
_cell.length_c   1.000
_cell.angle_alpha   90.00
_cell.angle_beta   90.00
_cell.angle_gamma   90.00
#
_symmetry.space_group_name_H-M   'P 1'
#
loop_
_entity.id
_entity.type
_entity.pdbx_description
1 polymer ?
#
loop_
_entity_poly.entity_id
_entity_poly.type
_entity_poly.pdbx_seq_one_letter_code
_entity_poly.pdbx_strand_id
1 'polypeptide(L)'
;MWVVLMAAMAMVATVQPVDVDLVPDGQELIVAYRFSRPVSSFAWADGSTDIRAHGLTALNGVAIDKSAVTAVHPRKIFRFALKPDAETLQGHYGFAHQTIDGGWIVYAPYLRLKSSQVRLYFKVDGRTQSFRPQNDDSHYVFVRAKGAAPYETKPWVQRYIEREFTAANTAYTAAFGPLGFQTQRLYVHRSEGSVQPSGDVTRTAQIVFTVPKGAGWDVPNPAAEDALNKLVWHETFHLWNSTRSRDTNSDNMVWEGSAEYLSYVALVRAGKLTPQAFTSRLTHSLAQCANVRDNQAPADWRKLTGWGIYDCGFVQEWLADGAPTRLGGLGVRAFPLWTALMSHKTYDTAGFTWGASKAPTYASFDKVMANGKWSGFTAALATEGVPIRLDGRPAKRLLFDVAKVVTDNCPAGQANGAGGAYTSGDWFLDTGGGCGTLSNQPKFTTIDGIGVNDQPAEAADHIEAACRAGQALTFSQKATGFSGTIVCKAALPPSPPDFVVNISSD
;
A
#
# COMPACT_ATOMS: atom_id res chain seq x y z
N MET A 1 -39.28 56.15 -21.82
CA MET A 1 -39.17 54.92 -21.00
C MET A 1 -37.76 54.43 -21.12
N TRP A 2 -36.88 54.83 -20.17
CA TRP A 2 -35.47 54.46 -20.17
C TRP A 2 -35.27 53.21 -19.30
N VAL A 3 -34.83 52.12 -19.93
CA VAL A 3 -34.46 50.89 -19.21
C VAL A 3 -33.01 51.03 -18.77
N VAL A 4 -32.79 51.18 -17.47
CA VAL A 4 -31.44 51.18 -16.87
C VAL A 4 -31.06 49.71 -16.74
N LEU A 5 -30.13 49.26 -17.58
CA LEU A 5 -29.49 47.97 -17.46
C LEU A 5 -28.43 48.07 -16.33
N MET A 6 -28.76 47.57 -15.13
CA MET A 6 -27.74 47.33 -14.08
C MET A 6 -26.98 46.04 -14.45
N ALA A 7 -25.79 46.21 -14.97
CA ALA A 7 -24.83 45.13 -15.09
C ALA A 7 -24.32 44.79 -13.68
N ALA A 8 -24.78 43.69 -13.12
CA ALA A 8 -24.21 43.09 -11.93
C ALA A 8 -22.80 42.58 -12.30
N MET A 9 -21.76 43.35 -12.04
CA MET A 9 -20.38 42.85 -12.03
C MET A 9 -20.28 41.83 -10.91
N ALA A 10 -20.32 40.55 -11.25
CA ALA A 10 -19.90 39.48 -10.36
C ALA A 10 -18.41 39.77 -10.01
N MET A 11 -18.15 40.27 -8.82
CA MET A 11 -16.80 40.34 -8.27
C MET A 11 -16.33 38.87 -8.19
N VAL A 12 -15.51 38.47 -9.16
CA VAL A 12 -14.71 37.28 -9.02
C VAL A 12 -13.81 37.54 -7.81
N ALA A 13 -14.15 36.91 -6.69
CA ALA A 13 -13.33 36.97 -5.48
C ALA A 13 -11.92 36.48 -5.86
N THR A 14 -10.98 37.40 -6.01
CA THR A 14 -9.59 37.06 -6.29
C THR A 14 -9.08 36.22 -5.14
N VAL A 15 -8.86 34.92 -5.43
CA VAL A 15 -8.30 33.98 -4.48
C VAL A 15 -6.95 34.53 -4.02
N GLN A 16 -6.85 34.91 -2.74
CA GLN A 16 -5.62 35.50 -2.22
C GLN A 16 -4.56 34.39 -2.04
N PRO A 17 -3.33 34.62 -2.50
CA PRO A 17 -2.25 33.69 -2.25
C PRO A 17 -1.89 33.65 -0.75
N VAL A 18 -1.64 32.46 -0.23
CA VAL A 18 -1.15 32.25 1.13
C VAL A 18 0.20 31.55 1.03
N ASP A 19 1.20 32.17 1.64
CA ASP A 19 2.53 31.58 1.71
C ASP A 19 2.63 30.67 2.94
N VAL A 20 3.22 29.49 2.76
CA VAL A 20 3.46 28.51 3.83
C VAL A 20 4.94 28.21 3.91
N ASP A 21 5.55 28.58 5.03
CA ASP A 21 6.95 28.23 5.28
C ASP A 21 7.03 26.88 5.99
N LEU A 22 7.92 26.03 5.52
CA LEU A 22 8.31 24.75 6.14
C LEU A 22 9.74 24.91 6.68
N VAL A 23 9.90 24.97 7.99
CA VAL A 23 11.18 25.26 8.65
C VAL A 23 11.48 24.17 9.68
N PRO A 24 12.54 23.36 9.49
CA PRO A 24 13.00 22.42 10.51
C PRO A 24 13.41 23.14 11.79
N ASP A 25 12.94 22.64 12.93
CA ASP A 25 13.25 23.15 14.26
C ASP A 25 13.48 21.97 15.22
N GLY A 26 14.71 21.55 15.39
CA GLY A 26 15.08 20.36 16.16
C GLY A 26 14.46 19.08 15.58
N GLN A 27 13.64 18.43 16.39
CA GLN A 27 12.92 17.19 16.03
C GLN A 27 11.52 17.47 15.43
N GLU A 28 11.17 18.73 15.23
CA GLU A 28 9.87 19.13 14.69
C GLU A 28 10.07 19.90 13.38
N LEU A 29 9.00 19.99 12.60
CA LEU A 29 8.92 20.86 11.44
C LEU A 29 7.87 21.94 11.71
N ILE A 30 8.29 23.20 11.69
CA ILE A 30 7.37 24.31 11.84
C ILE A 30 6.71 24.61 10.51
N VAL A 31 5.38 24.58 10.50
CA VAL A 31 4.52 24.97 9.39
C VAL A 31 3.92 26.34 9.70
N ALA A 32 4.25 27.36 8.94
CA ALA A 32 3.77 28.72 9.16
C ALA A 32 2.99 29.26 7.97
N TYR A 33 1.66 29.38 8.11
CA TYR A 33 0.80 30.03 7.11
C TYR A 33 0.87 31.55 7.26
N ARG A 34 1.21 32.26 6.18
CA ARG A 34 1.31 33.73 6.11
C ARG A 34 0.24 34.27 5.19
N PHE A 35 -0.65 35.07 5.76
CA PHE A 35 -1.72 35.77 5.05
C PHE A 35 -1.30 37.22 4.77
N SER A 36 -1.71 37.77 3.64
CA SER A 36 -1.46 39.16 3.28
C SER A 36 -2.14 40.16 4.24
N ARG A 37 -3.28 39.80 4.81
CA ARG A 37 -4.05 40.53 5.81
C ARG A 37 -4.36 39.68 7.02
N PRO A 38 -4.64 40.25 8.20
CA PRO A 38 -5.06 39.49 9.37
C PRO A 38 -6.38 38.76 9.11
N VAL A 39 -6.44 37.48 9.52
CA VAL A 39 -7.66 36.67 9.49
C VAL A 39 -7.87 36.03 10.87
N SER A 40 -9.13 35.78 11.23
CA SER A 40 -9.48 35.10 12.49
C SER A 40 -9.52 33.58 12.32
N SER A 41 -9.71 33.10 11.09
CA SER A 41 -9.83 31.66 10.80
C SER A 41 -9.53 31.36 9.35
N PHE A 42 -9.23 30.09 9.09
CA PHE A 42 -9.18 29.50 7.76
C PHE A 42 -9.56 28.02 7.81
N ALA A 43 -9.88 27.41 6.67
CA ALA A 43 -10.16 26.00 6.56
C ALA A 43 -9.20 25.34 5.56
N TRP A 44 -8.76 24.12 5.87
CA TRP A 44 -8.02 23.30 4.90
C TRP A 44 -8.94 22.78 3.80
N ALA A 45 -8.38 22.55 2.62
CA ALA A 45 -9.07 21.91 1.53
C ALA A 45 -9.28 20.43 1.89
N ASP A 46 -10.51 19.96 1.73
CA ASP A 46 -10.97 18.56 1.81
C ASP A 46 -10.69 17.73 3.07
N GLY A 47 -11.24 16.50 3.04
CA GLY A 47 -11.53 15.55 4.08
C GLY A 47 -10.39 14.87 4.83
N SER A 48 -9.13 15.22 4.68
CA SER A 48 -8.03 14.65 5.49
C SER A 48 -7.90 15.32 6.87
N THR A 49 -9.02 15.59 7.50
CA THR A 49 -9.10 16.35 8.75
C THR A 49 -8.44 15.63 9.92
N ASP A 50 -8.60 14.31 9.98
CA ASP A 50 -8.07 13.51 11.09
C ASP A 50 -6.54 13.44 11.06
N ILE A 51 -5.94 13.34 9.86
CA ILE A 51 -4.47 13.33 9.70
C ILE A 51 -3.86 14.64 10.19
N ARG A 52 -4.49 15.78 9.88
CA ARG A 52 -4.01 17.11 10.32
C ARG A 52 -4.18 17.29 11.82
N ALA A 53 -5.31 16.85 12.38
CA ALA A 53 -5.57 16.93 13.81
C ALA A 53 -4.56 16.13 14.64
N HIS A 54 -4.09 15.01 14.15
CA HIS A 54 -3.09 14.18 14.82
C HIS A 54 -1.65 14.64 14.54
N GLY A 55 -1.38 15.16 13.34
CA GLY A 55 -0.04 15.54 12.91
C GLY A 55 0.38 16.96 13.31
N LEU A 56 -0.57 17.88 13.49
CA LEU A 56 -0.28 19.29 13.77
C LEU A 56 -0.59 19.63 15.23
N THR A 57 0.38 20.26 15.89
CA THR A 57 0.19 20.91 17.18
C THR A 57 0.12 22.42 16.99
N ALA A 58 -1.00 23.04 17.37
CA ALA A 58 -1.19 24.47 17.25
C ALA A 58 -0.28 25.24 18.21
N LEU A 59 0.33 26.32 17.74
CA LEU A 59 1.22 27.19 18.51
C LEU A 59 0.58 28.56 18.71
N ASN A 60 0.94 29.25 19.79
CA ASN A 60 0.63 30.66 20.03
C ASN A 60 -0.89 31.02 20.04
N GLY A 61 -1.71 30.25 20.77
CA GLY A 61 -3.12 30.57 20.95
C GLY A 61 -3.98 30.42 19.69
N VAL A 62 -3.63 29.45 18.88
CA VAL A 62 -4.41 28.96 17.75
C VAL A 62 -5.11 27.67 18.18
N ALA A 63 -6.34 27.46 17.74
CA ALA A 63 -7.06 26.20 17.94
C ALA A 63 -7.29 25.50 16.59
N ILE A 64 -7.19 24.17 16.61
CA ILE A 64 -7.52 23.31 15.48
C ILE A 64 -8.83 22.60 15.82
N ASP A 65 -9.83 22.77 14.98
CA ASP A 65 -11.08 22.01 15.06
C ASP A 65 -11.33 21.35 13.71
N LYS A 66 -11.17 20.03 13.66
CA LYS A 66 -11.36 19.19 12.45
C LYS A 66 -10.77 19.81 11.18
N SER A 67 -11.55 20.54 10.41
CA SER A 67 -11.15 21.17 9.13
C SER A 67 -10.83 22.65 9.23
N ALA A 68 -10.99 23.27 10.40
CA ALA A 68 -10.85 24.70 10.58
C ALA A 68 -9.77 25.03 11.61
N VAL A 69 -9.13 26.16 11.40
CA VAL A 69 -8.19 26.79 12.31
C VAL A 69 -8.78 28.11 12.75
N THR A 70 -8.79 28.36 14.05
CA THR A 70 -9.29 29.61 14.63
C THR A 70 -8.25 30.25 15.54
N ALA A 71 -8.27 31.56 15.63
CA ALA A 71 -7.46 32.33 16.56
C ALA A 71 -8.34 33.32 17.33
N VAL A 72 -8.04 33.54 18.61
CA VAL A 72 -8.77 34.48 19.48
C VAL A 72 -8.78 35.88 18.89
N HIS A 73 -7.66 36.31 18.27
CA HIS A 73 -7.54 37.58 17.59
C HIS A 73 -7.08 37.41 16.17
N PRO A 74 -7.54 38.26 15.21
CA PRO A 74 -7.07 38.23 13.83
C PRO A 74 -5.55 38.37 13.74
N ARG A 75 -4.90 37.51 12.96
CA ARG A 75 -3.43 37.50 12.78
C ARG A 75 -3.04 37.20 11.34
N LYS A 76 -1.83 37.60 11.00
CA LYS A 76 -1.27 37.31 9.67
C LYS A 76 -0.52 36.01 9.61
N ILE A 77 -0.11 35.45 10.74
CA ILE A 77 0.73 34.23 10.80
C ILE A 77 0.11 33.25 11.76
N PHE A 78 -0.12 32.02 11.25
CA PHE A 78 -0.53 30.86 12.04
C PHE A 78 0.61 29.83 12.01
N ARG A 79 1.04 29.37 13.17
CA ARG A 79 2.15 28.43 13.30
C ARG A 79 1.70 27.13 13.94
N PHE A 80 2.25 26.04 13.41
CA PHE A 80 2.03 24.68 13.87
C PHE A 80 3.36 23.96 13.95
N ALA A 81 3.53 23.13 14.98
CA ALA A 81 4.55 22.10 15.00
C ALA A 81 4.00 20.85 14.35
N LEU A 82 4.68 20.35 13.34
CA LEU A 82 4.38 19.12 12.65
C LEU A 82 5.30 18.03 13.18
N LYS A 83 4.70 17.01 13.77
CA LYS A 83 5.43 15.85 14.29
C LYS A 83 5.71 14.85 13.16
N PRO A 84 6.88 14.19 13.17
CA PRO A 84 7.15 13.12 12.23
C PRO A 84 6.28 11.91 12.55
N ASP A 85 5.97 11.15 11.51
CA ASP A 85 5.38 9.82 11.60
C ASP A 85 4.10 9.75 12.45
N ALA A 86 3.32 10.86 12.51
CA ALA A 86 1.97 10.81 13.04
C ALA A 86 1.21 9.70 12.28
N GLU A 87 0.50 8.84 13.02
CA GLU A 87 -0.17 7.66 12.49
C GLU A 87 -0.82 7.91 11.13
N THR A 88 -0.38 7.14 10.15
CA THR A 88 -0.98 7.13 8.81
C THR A 88 -2.28 6.36 8.89
N LEU A 89 -3.38 7.00 8.58
CA LEU A 89 -4.64 6.31 8.36
C LEU A 89 -4.52 5.44 7.10
N GLN A 90 -4.97 4.20 7.18
CA GLN A 90 -4.91 3.26 6.06
C GLN A 90 -5.55 3.86 4.80
N GLY A 91 -4.85 3.75 3.66
CA GLY A 91 -5.29 4.31 2.37
C GLY A 91 -5.02 5.81 2.19
N HIS A 92 -4.27 6.43 3.09
CA HIS A 92 -3.85 7.82 3.00
C HIS A 92 -2.32 7.95 3.02
N TYR A 93 -1.81 8.92 2.29
CA TYR A 93 -0.39 9.30 2.38
C TYR A 93 -0.06 9.82 3.78
N GLY A 94 1.11 9.49 4.30
CA GLY A 94 1.60 10.08 5.56
C GLY A 94 1.78 11.58 5.42
N PHE A 95 1.45 12.34 6.49
CA PHE A 95 1.54 13.80 6.43
C PHE A 95 2.99 14.29 6.35
N ALA A 96 3.84 13.78 7.22
CA ALA A 96 5.25 14.10 7.21
C ALA A 96 6.08 12.96 7.79
N HIS A 97 7.26 12.74 7.21
CA HIS A 97 8.18 11.73 7.67
C HIS A 97 9.58 12.32 7.78
N GLN A 98 10.29 11.94 8.81
CA GLN A 98 11.71 12.23 8.91
C GLN A 98 12.47 11.19 8.11
N THR A 99 13.19 11.64 7.09
CA THR A 99 13.97 10.74 6.25
C THR A 99 15.23 10.27 6.96
N ILE A 100 15.69 9.09 6.58
CA ILE A 100 16.87 8.43 7.18
C ILE A 100 18.17 9.23 6.97
N ASP A 101 18.21 10.13 6.00
CA ASP A 101 19.30 11.05 5.71
C ASP A 101 19.16 12.43 6.39
N GLY A 102 18.26 12.54 7.38
CA GLY A 102 18.10 13.73 8.21
C GLY A 102 17.30 14.87 7.57
N GLY A 103 16.56 14.59 6.48
CA GLY A 103 15.60 15.51 5.90
C GLY A 103 14.18 15.26 6.40
N TRP A 104 13.24 16.02 5.85
CA TRP A 104 11.82 15.85 6.03
C TRP A 104 11.13 15.74 4.67
N ILE A 105 10.18 14.84 4.57
CA ILE A 105 9.21 14.85 3.47
C ILE A 105 7.84 15.20 4.02
N VAL A 106 7.14 16.10 3.34
CA VAL A 106 5.81 16.58 3.72
C VAL A 106 4.87 16.42 2.54
N TYR A 107 3.75 15.78 2.76
CA TYR A 107 2.73 15.62 1.72
C TYR A 107 2.02 16.94 1.45
N ALA A 108 2.42 17.59 0.38
CA ALA A 108 2.01 18.96 0.05
C ALA A 108 0.49 19.16 -0.05
N PRO A 109 -0.32 18.22 -0.57
CA PRO A 109 -1.77 18.37 -0.63
C PRO A 109 -2.44 18.62 0.73
N TYR A 110 -1.89 18.10 1.83
CA TYR A 110 -2.47 18.34 3.17
C TYR A 110 -2.28 19.75 3.70
N LEU A 111 -1.41 20.55 3.07
CA LEU A 111 -1.19 21.95 3.42
C LEU A 111 -2.10 22.91 2.65
N ARG A 112 -2.94 22.42 1.75
CA ARG A 112 -3.85 23.26 0.95
C ARG A 112 -4.98 23.85 1.77
N LEU A 113 -5.46 25.03 1.34
CA LEU A 113 -6.60 25.70 1.94
C LEU A 113 -7.82 25.66 1.01
N LYS A 114 -9.01 25.64 1.60
CA LYS A 114 -10.29 25.52 0.87
C LYS A 114 -10.55 26.68 -0.09
N SER A 115 -10.13 27.89 0.26
CA SER A 115 -10.48 29.10 -0.47
C SER A 115 -9.28 29.97 -0.84
N SER A 116 -8.08 29.41 -0.83
CA SER A 116 -6.86 30.17 -1.10
C SER A 116 -5.86 29.33 -1.89
N GLN A 117 -5.12 29.99 -2.78
CA GLN A 117 -3.97 29.36 -3.42
C GLN A 117 -2.80 29.36 -2.45
N VAL A 118 -2.29 28.18 -2.16
CA VAL A 118 -1.14 28.01 -1.29
C VAL A 118 0.14 27.96 -2.11
N ARG A 119 1.18 28.61 -1.64
CA ARG A 119 2.56 28.47 -2.11
C ARG A 119 3.42 28.03 -0.94
N LEU A 120 4.02 26.87 -1.04
CA LEU A 120 4.93 26.33 -0.05
C LEU A 120 6.33 26.91 -0.29
N TYR A 121 6.99 27.34 0.77
CA TYR A 121 8.40 27.73 0.79
C TYR A 121 9.16 26.79 1.74
N PHE A 122 10.27 26.28 1.29
CA PHE A 122 11.09 25.36 2.07
C PHE A 122 12.55 25.46 1.66
N LYS A 123 13.43 24.98 2.54
CA LYS A 123 14.87 24.99 2.27
C LYS A 123 15.41 23.60 2.07
N VAL A 124 16.26 23.45 1.07
CA VAL A 124 17.06 22.26 0.83
C VAL A 124 18.52 22.68 0.82
N ASP A 125 19.29 22.25 1.79
CA ASP A 125 20.73 22.59 1.96
C ASP A 125 20.99 24.11 1.87
N GLY A 126 20.09 24.89 2.49
CA GLY A 126 20.18 26.36 2.55
C GLY A 126 19.61 27.10 1.33
N ARG A 127 19.23 26.41 0.26
CA ARG A 127 18.61 27.01 -0.92
C ARG A 127 17.09 27.02 -0.75
N THR A 128 16.48 28.20 -0.89
CA THR A 128 15.01 28.34 -0.87
C THR A 128 14.42 27.78 -2.15
N GLN A 129 13.42 26.93 -2.00
CA GLN A 129 12.59 26.41 -3.06
C GLN A 129 11.14 26.80 -2.83
N SER A 130 10.32 26.78 -3.87
CA SER A 130 8.88 26.98 -3.75
C SER A 130 8.13 25.96 -4.58
N PHE A 131 6.94 25.58 -4.10
CA PHE A 131 6.04 24.64 -4.73
C PHE A 131 4.58 25.10 -4.58
N ARG A 132 3.77 24.92 -5.59
CA ARG A 132 2.31 25.17 -5.53
C ARG A 132 1.57 23.86 -5.67
N PRO A 133 0.99 23.31 -4.58
CA PRO A 133 0.21 22.09 -4.66
C PRO A 133 -1.07 22.31 -5.47
N GLN A 134 -1.28 21.48 -6.46
CA GLN A 134 -2.49 21.46 -7.31
C GLN A 134 -3.52 20.45 -6.76
N ASN A 135 -4.75 20.49 -7.29
CA ASN A 135 -5.83 19.63 -6.77
C ASN A 135 -5.54 18.13 -6.90
N ASP A 136 -4.81 17.73 -7.96
CA ASP A 136 -4.54 16.33 -8.28
C ASP A 136 -3.07 15.92 -8.03
N ASP A 137 -2.31 16.78 -7.36
CA ASP A 137 -0.91 16.54 -7.05
C ASP A 137 -0.76 15.60 -5.84
N SER A 138 -0.35 14.37 -6.05
CA SER A 138 0.27 13.57 -5.01
C SER A 138 1.78 13.88 -5.00
N HIS A 139 2.20 14.83 -4.18
CA HIS A 139 3.59 15.32 -4.17
C HIS A 139 4.11 15.53 -2.77
N TYR A 140 5.25 14.91 -2.46
CA TYR A 140 6.02 15.22 -1.25
C TYR A 140 7.03 16.34 -1.53
N VAL A 141 7.05 17.35 -0.69
CA VAL A 141 8.15 18.33 -0.67
C VAL A 141 9.23 17.85 0.29
N PHE A 142 10.47 17.92 -0.15
CA PHE A 142 11.63 17.57 0.67
C PHE A 142 12.21 18.82 1.30
N VAL A 143 12.40 18.80 2.63
CA VAL A 143 12.92 19.90 3.42
C VAL A 143 14.17 19.42 4.17
N ARG A 144 15.27 20.17 4.06
CA ARG A 144 16.52 19.88 4.78
C ARG A 144 17.22 21.14 5.20
N ALA A 145 17.53 21.25 6.48
CA ALA A 145 18.33 22.35 7.00
C ALA A 145 19.78 22.24 6.55
N LYS A 146 20.42 23.38 6.25
CA LYS A 146 21.86 23.44 6.00
C LYS A 146 22.62 23.02 7.27
N GLY A 147 23.52 22.06 7.19
CA GLY A 147 24.26 21.54 8.35
C GLY A 147 23.49 20.53 9.20
N ALA A 148 22.28 20.12 8.83
CA ALA A 148 21.77 18.84 9.32
C ALA A 148 22.82 17.79 8.97
N ALA A 149 23.31 17.07 9.99
CA ALA A 149 24.44 16.17 9.84
C ALA A 149 24.22 15.28 8.61
N PRO A 150 25.11 15.31 7.60
CA PRO A 150 25.03 14.29 6.59
C PRO A 150 25.20 12.99 7.36
N TYR A 151 24.28 12.03 7.14
CA TYR A 151 24.57 10.67 7.54
C TYR A 151 25.86 10.30 6.85
N GLU A 152 26.97 10.38 7.58
CA GLU A 152 28.31 10.13 7.04
C GLU A 152 28.45 8.71 6.50
N THR A 153 27.55 7.81 6.94
CA THR A 153 27.35 6.49 6.33
C THR A 153 25.85 6.26 6.16
N LYS A 154 25.37 6.25 4.91
CA LYS A 154 23.99 5.81 4.63
C LYS A 154 23.74 4.45 5.30
N PRO A 155 22.68 4.25 6.09
CA PRO A 155 22.32 2.96 6.65
C PRO A 155 22.27 1.89 5.57
N TRP A 156 22.51 0.64 5.94
CA TRP A 156 22.52 -0.48 4.99
C TRP A 156 21.21 -0.56 4.19
N VAL A 157 20.07 -0.34 4.86
CA VAL A 157 18.73 -0.34 4.25
C VAL A 157 18.64 0.66 3.10
N GLN A 158 19.12 1.88 3.30
CA GLN A 158 19.05 2.90 2.24
C GLN A 158 19.96 2.50 1.05
N ARG A 159 21.18 2.06 1.32
CA ARG A 159 22.08 1.56 0.26
C ARG A 159 21.49 0.38 -0.48
N TYR A 160 20.81 -0.52 0.25
CA TYR A 160 20.15 -1.68 -0.33
C TYR A 160 19.03 -1.26 -1.26
N ILE A 161 18.09 -0.41 -0.78
CA ILE A 161 16.98 0.11 -1.56
C ILE A 161 17.47 0.85 -2.81
N GLU A 162 18.47 1.72 -2.71
CA GLU A 162 19.04 2.45 -3.84
C GLU A 162 19.65 1.51 -4.90
N ARG A 163 20.33 0.45 -4.45
CA ARG A 163 20.90 -0.57 -5.34
C ARG A 163 19.81 -1.35 -6.06
N GLU A 164 18.81 -1.83 -5.33
CA GLU A 164 17.71 -2.60 -5.90
C GLU A 164 16.82 -1.74 -6.81
N PHE A 165 16.57 -0.49 -6.44
CA PHE A 165 15.90 0.47 -7.29
C PHE A 165 16.63 0.66 -8.64
N THR A 166 17.95 0.80 -8.60
CA THR A 166 18.77 0.94 -9.82
C THR A 166 18.66 -0.31 -10.70
N ALA A 167 18.71 -1.50 -10.08
CA ALA A 167 18.58 -2.77 -10.80
C ALA A 167 17.18 -2.93 -11.43
N ALA A 168 16.12 -2.67 -10.67
CA ALA A 168 14.74 -2.72 -11.14
C ALA A 168 14.48 -1.71 -12.27
N ASN A 169 14.92 -0.46 -12.09
CA ASN A 169 14.80 0.59 -13.09
C ASN A 169 15.50 0.21 -14.40
N THR A 170 16.68 -0.40 -14.33
CA THR A 170 17.41 -0.91 -15.50
C THR A 170 16.61 -2.00 -16.21
N ALA A 171 16.10 -2.99 -15.46
CA ALA A 171 15.32 -4.09 -16.00
C ALA A 171 14.02 -3.61 -16.67
N TYR A 172 13.28 -2.72 -16.01
CA TYR A 172 12.03 -2.20 -16.56
C TYR A 172 12.26 -1.22 -17.72
N THR A 173 13.33 -0.44 -17.70
CA THR A 173 13.72 0.37 -18.85
C THR A 173 14.03 -0.49 -20.08
N ALA A 174 14.71 -1.63 -19.90
CA ALA A 174 14.96 -2.58 -20.97
C ALA A 174 13.67 -3.23 -21.50
N ALA A 175 12.69 -3.48 -20.63
CA ALA A 175 11.42 -4.12 -20.99
C ALA A 175 10.41 -3.15 -21.62
N PHE A 176 10.27 -1.93 -21.08
CA PHE A 176 9.20 -0.98 -21.40
C PHE A 176 9.67 0.34 -22.00
N GLY A 177 10.97 0.50 -22.16
CA GLY A 177 11.58 1.77 -22.61
C GLY A 177 11.73 2.79 -21.47
N PRO A 178 12.39 3.92 -21.75
CA PRO A 178 12.67 4.96 -20.77
C PRO A 178 11.40 5.67 -20.31
N LEU A 179 11.38 6.10 -19.04
CA LEU A 179 10.22 6.77 -18.41
C LEU A 179 9.95 8.17 -18.95
N GLY A 180 10.67 8.79 -19.76
CA GLY A 180 10.37 10.12 -20.36
C GLY A 180 10.29 11.31 -19.39
N PHE A 181 10.54 11.11 -18.08
CA PHE A 181 10.68 12.16 -17.07
C PHE A 181 11.97 11.96 -16.27
N GLN A 182 12.59 13.06 -15.85
CA GLN A 182 13.99 13.03 -15.39
C GLN A 182 14.21 12.85 -13.89
N THR A 183 13.21 12.95 -13.04
CA THR A 183 13.48 13.01 -11.58
C THR A 183 12.66 12.03 -10.79
N GLN A 184 13.16 10.82 -10.76
CA GLN A 184 12.75 9.87 -9.74
C GLN A 184 13.42 10.31 -8.43
N ARG A 185 12.62 10.60 -7.41
CA ARG A 185 13.12 10.88 -6.06
C ARG A 185 12.72 9.73 -5.16
N LEU A 186 13.70 9.21 -4.49
CA LEU A 186 13.55 8.09 -3.58
C LEU A 186 13.77 8.59 -2.16
N TYR A 187 12.81 8.34 -1.29
CA TYR A 187 12.86 8.68 0.12
C TYR A 187 12.73 7.42 0.96
N VAL A 188 13.51 7.34 2.01
CA VAL A 188 13.45 6.22 2.96
C VAL A 188 13.28 6.80 4.36
N HIS A 189 12.27 6.34 5.07
CA HIS A 189 12.11 6.66 6.47
C HIS A 189 11.90 5.40 7.32
N ARG A 190 12.10 5.51 8.64
CA ARG A 190 11.93 4.38 9.55
C ARG A 190 10.77 4.65 10.50
N SER A 191 9.87 3.69 10.63
CA SER A 191 8.70 3.76 11.50
C SER A 191 8.77 2.77 12.63
N GLU A 192 8.44 3.20 13.86
CA GLU A 192 8.33 2.33 15.03
C GLU A 192 7.02 1.51 15.02
N GLY A 193 5.98 2.04 14.39
CA GLY A 193 4.67 1.39 14.31
C GLY A 193 4.54 0.34 13.21
N SER A 194 5.52 0.24 12.30
CA SER A 194 5.46 -0.71 11.19
C SER A 194 6.13 -2.03 11.57
N VAL A 195 5.51 -3.15 11.23
CA VAL A 195 6.10 -4.49 11.37
C VAL A 195 6.69 -5.01 10.06
N GLN A 196 6.31 -4.38 8.93
CA GLN A 196 6.76 -4.70 7.58
C GLN A 196 7.19 -3.44 6.85
N PRO A 197 8.09 -3.57 5.87
CA PRO A 197 8.34 -2.47 4.97
C PRO A 197 7.14 -2.24 4.07
N SER A 198 6.88 -0.99 3.75
CA SER A 198 5.88 -0.57 2.78
C SER A 198 6.44 0.49 1.86
N GLY A 199 5.82 0.68 0.71
CA GLY A 199 6.19 1.69 -0.27
C GLY A 199 4.96 2.40 -0.79
N ASP A 200 5.21 3.51 -1.45
CA ASP A 200 4.18 4.29 -2.12
C ASP A 200 4.80 5.12 -3.24
N VAL A 201 4.14 5.18 -4.38
CA VAL A 201 4.59 5.95 -5.54
C VAL A 201 3.61 7.08 -5.84
N THR A 202 4.11 8.30 -5.77
CA THR A 202 3.31 9.46 -6.13
C THR A 202 3.17 9.61 -7.64
N ARG A 203 2.13 10.30 -8.10
CA ARG A 203 1.94 10.64 -9.53
C ARG A 203 3.08 11.48 -10.12
N THR A 204 3.90 12.08 -9.26
CA THR A 204 5.08 12.87 -9.65
C THR A 204 6.37 12.07 -9.61
N ALA A 205 6.28 10.73 -9.66
CA ALA A 205 7.42 9.81 -9.69
C ALA A 205 8.35 9.92 -8.45
N GLN A 206 7.77 10.15 -7.29
CA GLN A 206 8.48 10.05 -6.02
C GLN A 206 8.11 8.72 -5.38
N ILE A 207 9.10 7.99 -4.89
CA ILE A 207 8.91 6.75 -4.16
C ILE A 207 9.27 7.00 -2.70
N VAL A 208 8.37 6.64 -1.80
CA VAL A 208 8.58 6.71 -0.36
C VAL A 208 8.58 5.29 0.20
N PHE A 209 9.68 4.90 0.80
CA PHE A 209 9.80 3.62 1.50
C PHE A 209 9.72 3.83 3.01
N THR A 210 8.82 3.12 3.65
CA THR A 210 8.72 3.00 5.10
C THR A 210 9.37 1.69 5.52
N VAL A 211 10.38 1.75 6.37
CA VAL A 211 11.08 0.57 6.87
C VAL A 211 10.91 0.48 8.38
N PRO A 212 10.58 -0.71 8.92
CA PRO A 212 10.47 -0.88 10.36
C PRO A 212 11.74 -0.50 11.11
N LYS A 213 11.59 0.03 12.34
CA LYS A 213 12.69 0.14 13.30
C LYS A 213 12.83 -1.17 14.09
N GLY A 214 14.04 -1.52 14.48
CA GLY A 214 14.31 -2.65 15.37
C GLY A 214 15.32 -3.65 14.80
N ALA A 215 15.69 -4.64 15.63
CA ALA A 215 16.84 -5.51 15.42
C ALA A 215 16.85 -6.27 14.10
N GLY A 216 15.66 -6.64 13.58
CA GLY A 216 15.55 -7.30 12.27
C GLY A 216 15.83 -6.40 11.07
N TRP A 217 15.95 -5.07 11.28
CA TRP A 217 16.10 -4.07 10.23
C TRP A 217 17.33 -3.16 10.42
N ASP A 218 18.08 -3.34 11.52
CA ASP A 218 19.26 -2.52 11.81
C ASP A 218 20.53 -3.05 11.13
N VAL A 219 20.55 -4.35 10.84
CA VAL A 219 21.64 -5.02 10.15
C VAL A 219 21.14 -5.86 8.98
N PRO A 220 21.96 -6.07 7.94
CA PRO A 220 21.59 -6.94 6.82
C PRO A 220 21.26 -8.35 7.29
N ASN A 221 20.17 -8.89 6.79
CA ASN A 221 19.83 -10.30 6.95
C ASN A 221 18.96 -10.78 5.75
N PRO A 222 18.99 -12.08 5.42
CA PRO A 222 18.35 -12.60 4.21
C PRO A 222 16.85 -12.32 4.13
N ALA A 223 16.14 -12.32 5.26
CA ALA A 223 14.69 -12.11 5.26
C ALA A 223 14.32 -10.63 5.02
N ALA A 224 15.08 -9.70 5.61
CA ALA A 224 14.89 -8.28 5.34
C ALA A 224 15.27 -7.93 3.89
N GLU A 225 16.34 -8.53 3.37
CA GLU A 225 16.74 -8.36 1.97
C GLU A 225 15.68 -8.90 0.99
N ASP A 226 15.11 -10.08 1.26
CA ASP A 226 14.03 -10.65 0.44
C ASP A 226 12.79 -9.76 0.45
N ALA A 227 12.38 -9.26 1.62
CA ALA A 227 11.26 -8.35 1.74
C ALA A 227 11.49 -7.03 0.99
N LEU A 228 12.69 -6.45 1.11
CA LEU A 228 13.05 -5.23 0.39
C LEU A 228 13.16 -5.45 -1.12
N ASN A 229 13.68 -6.60 -1.57
CA ASN A 229 13.70 -6.94 -3.00
C ASN A 229 12.30 -6.88 -3.59
N LYS A 230 11.36 -7.59 -2.98
CA LYS A 230 9.97 -7.65 -3.46
C LYS A 230 9.34 -6.26 -3.47
N LEU A 231 9.46 -5.53 -2.38
CA LEU A 231 8.90 -4.19 -2.25
C LEU A 231 9.50 -3.21 -3.26
N VAL A 232 10.83 -3.12 -3.33
CA VAL A 232 11.49 -2.13 -4.20
C VAL A 232 11.17 -2.39 -5.67
N TRP A 233 11.15 -3.65 -6.11
CA TRP A 233 10.81 -3.97 -7.49
C TRP A 233 9.33 -3.71 -7.79
N HIS A 234 8.43 -3.97 -6.85
CA HIS A 234 7.00 -3.64 -6.94
C HIS A 234 6.79 -2.13 -7.11
N GLU A 235 7.30 -1.33 -6.17
CA GLU A 235 7.13 0.13 -6.21
C GLU A 235 7.83 0.76 -7.42
N THR A 236 8.98 0.20 -7.83
CA THR A 236 9.66 0.69 -9.03
C THR A 236 8.81 0.48 -10.29
N PHE A 237 8.06 -0.63 -10.38
CA PHE A 237 7.18 -0.87 -11.53
C PHE A 237 6.05 0.16 -11.61
N HIS A 238 5.57 0.68 -10.49
CA HIS A 238 4.58 1.75 -10.48
C HIS A 238 5.02 3.03 -11.20
N LEU A 239 6.32 3.24 -11.41
CA LEU A 239 6.78 4.35 -12.26
C LEU A 239 6.31 4.20 -13.71
N TRP A 240 6.12 2.98 -14.20
CA TRP A 240 5.61 2.70 -15.54
C TRP A 240 4.09 2.61 -15.57
N ASN A 241 3.48 1.85 -14.67
CA ASN A 241 2.04 1.59 -14.74
C ASN A 241 1.14 2.65 -14.07
N SER A 242 1.68 3.57 -13.24
CA SER A 242 0.88 4.59 -12.57
C SER A 242 1.17 6.02 -13.03
N THR A 243 2.44 6.42 -13.03
CA THR A 243 2.81 7.81 -13.30
C THR A 243 2.60 8.21 -14.76
N ARG A 244 2.71 7.26 -15.68
CA ARG A 244 2.69 7.53 -17.12
C ARG A 244 1.30 7.45 -17.74
N SER A 245 0.43 6.60 -17.24
CA SER A 245 -0.75 6.17 -18.02
C SER A 245 -1.98 5.78 -17.22
N ARG A 246 -2.02 5.99 -15.90
CA ARG A 246 -3.19 5.59 -15.10
C ARG A 246 -4.39 6.49 -15.38
N ASP A 247 -5.51 5.90 -15.82
CA ASP A 247 -6.83 6.51 -15.74
C ASP A 247 -7.36 6.39 -14.30
N THR A 248 -8.10 7.40 -13.83
CA THR A 248 -8.79 7.40 -12.54
C THR A 248 -9.83 6.28 -12.41
N ASN A 249 -10.23 5.67 -13.53
CA ASN A 249 -11.16 4.55 -13.60
C ASN A 249 -10.47 3.17 -13.68
N SER A 250 -9.12 3.11 -13.57
CA SER A 250 -8.43 1.83 -13.55
C SER A 250 -8.70 1.10 -12.24
N ASP A 251 -9.06 -0.19 -12.37
CA ASP A 251 -9.25 -1.09 -11.25
C ASP A 251 -7.92 -1.27 -10.49
N ASN A 252 -7.96 -1.12 -9.16
CA ASN A 252 -6.79 -1.32 -8.33
C ASN A 252 -6.21 -2.74 -8.47
N MET A 253 -7.05 -3.74 -8.76
CA MET A 253 -6.59 -5.10 -8.99
C MET A 253 -5.69 -5.23 -10.23
N VAL A 254 -5.97 -4.49 -11.30
CA VAL A 254 -5.12 -4.44 -12.51
C VAL A 254 -3.81 -3.72 -12.18
N TRP A 255 -3.90 -2.60 -11.49
CA TRP A 255 -2.75 -1.77 -11.18
C TRP A 255 -1.78 -2.43 -10.19
N GLU A 256 -2.28 -2.84 -9.02
CA GLU A 256 -1.47 -3.50 -7.98
C GLU A 256 -1.08 -4.92 -8.39
N GLY A 257 -2.00 -5.65 -9.02
CA GLY A 257 -1.74 -7.01 -9.48
C GLY A 257 -0.63 -7.09 -10.52
N SER A 258 -0.57 -6.14 -11.44
CA SER A 258 0.53 -6.08 -12.42
C SER A 258 1.86 -5.77 -11.75
N ALA A 259 1.89 -4.83 -10.79
CA ALA A 259 3.10 -4.51 -10.05
C ALA A 259 3.59 -5.73 -9.26
N GLU A 260 2.67 -6.42 -8.60
CA GLU A 260 3.00 -7.62 -7.84
C GLU A 260 3.50 -8.76 -8.75
N TYR A 261 2.79 -9.09 -9.83
CA TYR A 261 3.19 -10.18 -10.73
C TYR A 261 4.48 -9.89 -11.46
N LEU A 262 4.58 -8.72 -12.12
CA LEU A 262 5.73 -8.40 -12.96
C LEU A 262 7.00 -8.16 -12.15
N SER A 263 6.89 -7.69 -10.90
CA SER A 263 8.05 -7.61 -10.02
C SER A 263 8.62 -9.00 -9.69
N TYR A 264 7.76 -9.96 -9.39
CA TYR A 264 8.20 -11.34 -9.15
C TYR A 264 8.81 -11.98 -10.40
N VAL A 265 8.20 -11.80 -11.57
CA VAL A 265 8.77 -12.27 -12.84
C VAL A 265 10.13 -11.64 -13.11
N ALA A 266 10.25 -10.34 -12.92
CA ALA A 266 11.51 -9.61 -13.14
C ALA A 266 12.60 -10.05 -12.14
N LEU A 267 12.25 -10.27 -10.87
CA LEU A 267 13.15 -10.80 -9.84
C LEU A 267 13.67 -12.21 -10.18
N VAL A 268 12.79 -13.10 -10.68
CA VAL A 268 13.20 -14.43 -11.15
C VAL A 268 14.16 -14.33 -12.33
N ARG A 269 13.84 -13.50 -13.33
CA ARG A 269 14.69 -13.28 -14.50
C ARG A 269 16.06 -12.67 -14.15
N ALA A 270 16.10 -11.84 -13.11
CA ALA A 270 17.32 -11.25 -12.57
C ALA A 270 18.12 -12.20 -11.65
N GLY A 271 17.64 -13.43 -11.39
CA GLY A 271 18.26 -14.39 -10.49
C GLY A 271 18.22 -13.98 -9.01
N LYS A 272 17.34 -13.04 -8.65
CA LYS A 272 17.19 -12.52 -7.29
C LYS A 272 16.08 -13.23 -6.49
N LEU A 273 15.21 -13.94 -7.19
CA LEU A 273 14.17 -14.79 -6.61
C LEU A 273 14.27 -16.19 -7.20
N THR A 274 14.14 -17.19 -6.36
CA THR A 274 14.13 -18.59 -6.84
C THR A 274 12.81 -18.96 -7.50
N PRO A 275 12.80 -19.94 -8.43
CA PRO A 275 11.56 -20.49 -8.98
C PRO A 275 10.59 -20.99 -7.92
N GLN A 276 11.12 -21.58 -6.85
CA GLN A 276 10.34 -22.09 -5.72
C GLN A 276 9.63 -20.95 -4.97
N ALA A 277 10.31 -19.80 -4.78
CA ALA A 277 9.71 -18.64 -4.13
C ALA A 277 8.59 -18.04 -5.00
N PHE A 278 8.77 -17.98 -6.33
CA PHE A 278 7.71 -17.60 -7.26
C PHE A 278 6.52 -18.56 -7.18
N THR A 279 6.78 -19.88 -7.25
CA THR A 279 5.75 -20.91 -7.14
C THR A 279 4.99 -20.81 -5.81
N SER A 280 5.70 -20.56 -4.72
CA SER A 280 5.08 -20.37 -3.40
C SER A 280 4.19 -19.13 -3.38
N ARG A 281 4.61 -18.02 -3.99
CA ARG A 281 3.78 -16.80 -4.12
C ARG A 281 2.53 -17.06 -4.96
N LEU A 282 2.67 -17.68 -6.12
CA LEU A 282 1.53 -18.02 -6.99
C LEU A 282 0.53 -18.93 -6.27
N THR A 283 1.02 -19.97 -5.61
CA THR A 283 0.20 -20.90 -4.84
C THR A 283 -0.56 -20.17 -3.72
N HIS A 284 0.12 -19.28 -3.00
CA HIS A 284 -0.51 -18.43 -1.99
C HIS A 284 -1.60 -17.53 -2.60
N SER A 285 -1.28 -16.86 -3.70
CA SER A 285 -2.24 -15.97 -4.37
C SER A 285 -3.47 -16.70 -4.89
N LEU A 286 -3.30 -17.89 -5.46
CA LEU A 286 -4.42 -18.73 -5.87
C LEU A 286 -5.33 -19.07 -4.71
N ALA A 287 -4.75 -19.51 -3.57
CA ALA A 287 -5.52 -19.86 -2.38
C ALA A 287 -6.28 -18.66 -1.80
N GLN A 288 -5.59 -17.51 -1.65
CA GLN A 288 -6.21 -16.30 -1.12
C GLN A 288 -7.29 -15.74 -2.07
N CYS A 289 -7.03 -15.75 -3.37
CA CYS A 289 -8.01 -15.29 -4.35
C CYS A 289 -9.23 -16.23 -4.36
N ALA A 290 -9.06 -17.54 -4.32
CA ALA A 290 -10.14 -18.50 -4.22
C ALA A 290 -10.98 -18.28 -2.96
N ASN A 291 -10.32 -18.10 -1.81
CA ASN A 291 -11.00 -17.78 -0.55
C ASN A 291 -11.92 -16.57 -0.65
N VAL A 292 -11.44 -15.49 -1.28
CA VAL A 292 -12.24 -14.27 -1.46
C VAL A 292 -13.34 -14.46 -2.49
N ARG A 293 -13.15 -15.32 -3.50
CA ARG A 293 -13.99 -15.38 -4.71
C ARG A 293 -14.98 -16.53 -4.77
N ASP A 294 -14.69 -17.67 -4.14
CA ASP A 294 -15.56 -18.85 -4.25
C ASP A 294 -16.97 -18.60 -3.73
N ASN A 295 -17.15 -17.62 -2.84
CA ASN A 295 -18.47 -17.22 -2.30
C ASN A 295 -19.08 -15.99 -2.99
N GLN A 296 -18.46 -15.46 -4.06
CA GLN A 296 -18.94 -14.27 -4.75
C GLN A 296 -19.59 -14.60 -6.09
N ALA A 297 -20.48 -13.70 -6.55
CA ALA A 297 -21.02 -13.82 -7.89
C ALA A 297 -19.92 -13.70 -8.95
N PRO A 298 -19.89 -14.59 -9.98
CA PRO A 298 -18.86 -14.57 -11.01
C PRO A 298 -18.66 -13.21 -11.70
N ALA A 299 -19.75 -12.48 -11.93
CA ALA A 299 -19.72 -11.17 -12.56
C ALA A 299 -18.90 -10.12 -11.78
N ASP A 300 -18.70 -10.34 -10.48
CA ASP A 300 -17.99 -9.42 -9.60
C ASP A 300 -16.51 -9.82 -9.36
N TRP A 301 -16.01 -10.84 -10.05
CA TRP A 301 -14.67 -11.36 -9.80
C TRP A 301 -13.54 -10.32 -9.98
N ARG A 302 -13.78 -9.26 -10.75
CA ARG A 302 -12.84 -8.15 -10.95
C ARG A 302 -12.98 -7.04 -9.91
N LYS A 303 -14.04 -7.04 -9.10
CA LYS A 303 -14.28 -6.01 -8.09
C LYS A 303 -13.76 -6.46 -6.75
N LEU A 304 -12.61 -5.96 -6.35
CA LEU A 304 -12.01 -6.20 -5.04
C LEU A 304 -11.53 -4.93 -4.38
N THR A 305 -11.49 -5.00 -3.07
CA THR A 305 -10.89 -4.00 -2.18
C THR A 305 -9.95 -4.71 -1.19
N GLY A 306 -9.10 -3.95 -0.53
CA GLY A 306 -8.16 -4.47 0.47
C GLY A 306 -7.08 -5.38 -0.13
N TRP A 307 -6.53 -6.28 0.67
CA TRP A 307 -5.38 -7.13 0.29
C TRP A 307 -5.68 -8.13 -0.84
N GLY A 308 -6.96 -8.47 -1.04
CA GLY A 308 -7.35 -9.34 -2.14
C GLY A 308 -7.01 -8.81 -3.54
N ILE A 309 -6.79 -7.48 -3.67
CA ILE A 309 -6.39 -6.89 -4.96
C ILE A 309 -5.02 -7.38 -5.41
N TYR A 310 -4.08 -7.59 -4.48
CA TYR A 310 -2.73 -8.09 -4.77
C TYR A 310 -2.77 -9.56 -5.18
N ASP A 311 -3.47 -10.40 -4.42
CA ASP A 311 -3.51 -11.84 -4.67
C ASP A 311 -4.31 -12.18 -5.92
N CYS A 312 -5.53 -11.66 -6.05
CA CYS A 312 -6.33 -11.90 -7.26
C CYS A 312 -5.75 -11.19 -8.49
N GLY A 313 -5.13 -10.01 -8.29
CA GLY A 313 -4.42 -9.32 -9.35
C GLY A 313 -3.21 -10.11 -9.85
N PHE A 314 -2.43 -10.72 -8.96
CA PHE A 314 -1.33 -11.62 -9.32
C PHE A 314 -1.83 -12.80 -10.17
N VAL A 315 -2.92 -13.44 -9.76
CA VAL A 315 -3.53 -14.56 -10.50
C VAL A 315 -4.05 -14.08 -11.86
N GLN A 316 -4.70 -12.93 -11.91
CA GLN A 316 -5.21 -12.34 -13.14
C GLN A 316 -4.09 -12.10 -14.16
N GLU A 317 -2.96 -11.54 -13.71
CA GLU A 317 -1.79 -11.30 -14.56
C GLU A 317 -1.14 -12.61 -15.01
N TRP A 318 -1.03 -13.61 -14.13
CA TRP A 318 -0.55 -14.93 -14.49
C TRP A 318 -1.41 -15.60 -15.57
N LEU A 319 -2.73 -15.47 -15.48
CA LEU A 319 -3.64 -15.96 -16.52
C LEU A 319 -3.46 -15.19 -17.84
N ALA A 320 -3.28 -13.86 -17.77
CA ALA A 320 -3.01 -13.02 -18.94
C ALA A 320 -1.66 -13.33 -19.59
N ASP A 321 -0.67 -13.78 -18.82
CA ASP A 321 0.61 -14.30 -19.31
C ASP A 321 0.48 -15.71 -19.95
N GLY A 322 -0.70 -16.33 -19.90
CA GLY A 322 -0.98 -17.66 -20.47
C GLY A 322 -0.80 -18.79 -19.47
N ALA A 323 -0.86 -18.48 -18.17
CA ALA A 323 -0.67 -19.44 -17.07
C ALA A 323 0.61 -20.28 -17.22
N PRO A 324 1.79 -19.66 -17.37
CA PRO A 324 3.03 -20.39 -17.63
C PRO A 324 3.37 -21.37 -16.49
N THR A 325 3.74 -22.57 -16.86
CA THR A 325 4.21 -23.64 -15.96
C THR A 325 5.72 -23.89 -16.09
N ARG A 326 6.42 -23.08 -16.89
CA ARG A 326 7.87 -23.14 -17.10
C ARG A 326 8.48 -21.76 -16.89
N LEU A 327 9.69 -21.73 -16.38
CA LEU A 327 10.42 -20.46 -16.15
C LEU A 327 10.57 -19.63 -17.41
N GLY A 328 10.93 -20.24 -18.53
CA GLY A 328 11.05 -19.58 -19.82
C GLY A 328 9.76 -18.95 -20.35
N GLY A 329 8.62 -19.36 -19.82
CA GLY A 329 7.30 -18.82 -20.18
C GLY A 329 6.89 -17.59 -19.36
N LEU A 330 7.51 -17.35 -18.20
CA LEU A 330 7.17 -16.24 -17.33
C LEU A 330 7.40 -14.88 -18.01
N GLY A 331 6.37 -14.06 -18.07
CA GLY A 331 6.40 -12.71 -18.64
C GLY A 331 6.45 -12.66 -20.17
N VAL A 332 6.35 -13.79 -20.85
CA VAL A 332 6.45 -13.83 -22.33
C VAL A 332 5.29 -13.07 -22.98
N ARG A 333 4.09 -13.12 -22.38
CA ARG A 333 2.92 -12.38 -22.85
C ARG A 333 2.65 -11.13 -22.02
N ALA A 334 2.91 -11.17 -20.71
CA ALA A 334 2.62 -10.05 -19.83
C ALA A 334 3.48 -8.82 -20.13
N PHE A 335 4.79 -8.96 -20.39
CA PHE A 335 5.62 -7.81 -20.77
C PHE A 335 5.17 -7.12 -22.06
N PRO A 336 4.93 -7.82 -23.20
CA PRO A 336 4.36 -7.20 -24.39
C PRO A 336 2.98 -6.58 -24.16
N LEU A 337 2.10 -7.21 -23.37
CA LEU A 337 0.80 -6.66 -23.02
C LEU A 337 0.95 -5.29 -22.35
N TRP A 338 1.77 -5.21 -21.31
CA TRP A 338 2.00 -3.96 -20.57
C TRP A 338 2.74 -2.93 -21.41
N THR A 339 3.69 -3.34 -22.27
CA THR A 339 4.33 -2.42 -23.23
C THR A 339 3.28 -1.79 -24.15
N ALA A 340 2.33 -2.57 -24.67
CA ALA A 340 1.26 -2.07 -25.50
C ALA A 340 0.32 -1.13 -24.73
N LEU A 341 -0.11 -1.49 -23.52
CA LEU A 341 -0.95 -0.65 -22.68
C LEU A 341 -0.29 0.69 -22.35
N MET A 342 0.97 0.67 -21.95
CA MET A 342 1.74 1.87 -21.59
C MET A 342 2.16 2.72 -22.80
N SER A 343 2.04 2.22 -24.03
CA SER A 343 2.24 3.03 -25.24
C SER A 343 1.07 4.00 -25.48
N HIS A 344 -0.11 3.72 -24.93
CA HIS A 344 -1.24 4.63 -24.93
C HIS A 344 -1.11 5.67 -23.81
N LYS A 345 -1.70 6.85 -23.98
CA LYS A 345 -1.62 7.92 -22.96
C LYS A 345 -2.28 7.53 -21.63
N THR A 346 -3.31 6.70 -21.69
CA THR A 346 -4.03 6.17 -20.54
C THR A 346 -4.43 4.73 -20.80
N TYR A 347 -4.42 3.91 -19.78
CA TYR A 347 -5.03 2.56 -19.80
C TYR A 347 -6.09 2.46 -18.71
N ASP A 348 -7.10 1.67 -18.99
CA ASP A 348 -8.17 1.33 -18.05
C ASP A 348 -8.33 -0.20 -17.94
N THR A 349 -9.23 -0.63 -17.08
CA THR A 349 -9.56 -2.06 -16.91
C THR A 349 -10.09 -2.69 -18.22
N ALA A 350 -10.81 -1.94 -19.04
CA ALA A 350 -11.33 -2.44 -20.31
C ALA A 350 -10.19 -2.70 -21.32
N GLY A 351 -9.24 -1.75 -21.42
CA GLY A 351 -8.03 -1.90 -22.26
C GLY A 351 -7.18 -3.07 -21.82
N PHE A 352 -6.97 -3.23 -20.50
CA PHE A 352 -6.28 -4.40 -19.96
C PHE A 352 -7.02 -5.69 -20.33
N THR A 353 -8.32 -5.80 -20.08
CA THR A 353 -9.13 -6.98 -20.37
C THR A 353 -9.08 -7.35 -21.85
N TRP A 354 -9.19 -6.35 -22.75
CA TRP A 354 -9.06 -6.58 -24.17
C TRP A 354 -7.68 -7.11 -24.58
N GLY A 355 -6.62 -6.54 -24.02
CA GLY A 355 -5.26 -7.01 -24.26
C GLY A 355 -5.00 -8.41 -23.71
N ALA A 356 -5.42 -8.65 -22.46
CA ALA A 356 -5.29 -9.93 -21.77
C ALA A 356 -6.08 -11.05 -22.44
N SER A 357 -7.24 -10.74 -23.05
CA SER A 357 -8.06 -11.71 -23.79
C SER A 357 -7.40 -12.33 -25.01
N LYS A 358 -6.26 -11.78 -25.45
CA LYS A 358 -5.41 -12.39 -26.49
C LYS A 358 -4.66 -13.64 -25.96
N ALA A 359 -4.57 -13.81 -24.65
CA ALA A 359 -4.09 -15.06 -24.06
C ALA A 359 -5.28 -16.04 -23.95
N PRO A 360 -5.22 -17.22 -24.59
CA PRO A 360 -6.34 -18.18 -24.58
C PRO A 360 -6.80 -18.54 -23.16
N THR A 361 -5.86 -18.73 -22.23
CA THR A 361 -6.14 -19.06 -20.83
C THR A 361 -6.96 -17.96 -20.15
N TYR A 362 -6.60 -16.70 -20.32
CA TYR A 362 -7.35 -15.57 -19.76
C TYR A 362 -8.74 -15.45 -20.41
N ALA A 363 -8.81 -15.52 -21.74
CA ALA A 363 -10.07 -15.37 -22.49
C ALA A 363 -11.08 -16.46 -22.11
N SER A 364 -10.60 -17.69 -21.94
CA SER A 364 -11.42 -18.83 -21.57
C SER A 364 -11.89 -18.70 -20.12
N PHE A 365 -10.99 -18.39 -19.19
CA PHE A 365 -11.30 -18.13 -17.78
C PHE A 365 -12.31 -16.98 -17.63
N ASP A 366 -12.07 -15.85 -18.28
CA ASP A 366 -12.96 -14.69 -18.24
C ASP A 366 -14.37 -15.01 -18.75
N LYS A 367 -14.48 -15.81 -19.84
CA LYS A 367 -15.74 -16.27 -20.37
C LYS A 367 -16.50 -17.17 -19.39
N VAL A 368 -15.78 -18.10 -18.72
CA VAL A 368 -16.37 -18.97 -17.70
C VAL A 368 -16.88 -18.13 -16.54
N MET A 369 -16.06 -17.19 -16.05
CA MET A 369 -16.44 -16.25 -14.98
C MET A 369 -17.65 -15.38 -15.33
N ALA A 370 -17.72 -14.87 -16.54
CA ALA A 370 -18.83 -14.03 -17.00
C ALA A 370 -20.15 -14.77 -17.15
N ASN A 371 -20.12 -16.04 -17.54
CA ASN A 371 -21.31 -16.84 -17.83
C ASN A 371 -22.03 -17.38 -16.59
N GLY A 372 -21.42 -17.35 -15.41
CA GLY A 372 -22.01 -17.82 -14.16
C GLY A 372 -22.41 -19.32 -14.15
N LYS A 373 -21.79 -20.13 -14.99
CA LYS A 373 -22.10 -21.58 -15.13
C LYS A 373 -21.28 -22.49 -14.22
N TRP A 374 -20.50 -21.94 -13.32
CA TRP A 374 -19.61 -22.67 -12.40
C TRP A 374 -19.92 -22.27 -10.95
N SER A 375 -19.54 -23.12 -10.00
CA SER A 375 -19.85 -22.93 -8.58
C SER A 375 -18.83 -22.07 -7.81
N GLY A 376 -17.71 -21.68 -8.42
CA GLY A 376 -16.69 -20.88 -7.77
C GLY A 376 -15.46 -20.64 -8.63
N PHE A 377 -14.56 -19.79 -8.12
CA PHE A 377 -13.31 -19.42 -8.77
C PHE A 377 -12.38 -20.63 -8.96
N THR A 378 -12.27 -21.48 -7.93
CA THR A 378 -11.49 -22.73 -7.97
C THR A 378 -11.97 -23.66 -9.10
N ALA A 379 -13.28 -23.82 -9.25
CA ALA A 379 -13.87 -24.63 -10.31
C ALA A 379 -13.57 -24.05 -11.70
N ALA A 380 -13.61 -22.72 -11.86
CA ALA A 380 -13.25 -22.06 -13.11
C ALA A 380 -11.79 -22.32 -13.50
N LEU A 381 -10.86 -22.22 -12.56
CA LEU A 381 -9.44 -22.53 -12.81
C LEU A 381 -9.23 -23.97 -13.22
N ALA A 382 -9.89 -24.93 -12.56
CA ALA A 382 -9.81 -26.35 -12.89
C ALA A 382 -10.37 -26.64 -14.28
N THR A 383 -11.45 -25.99 -14.69
CA THR A 383 -12.06 -26.12 -16.03
C THR A 383 -11.09 -25.69 -17.14
N GLU A 384 -10.23 -24.71 -16.87
CA GLU A 384 -9.24 -24.21 -17.83
C GLU A 384 -7.94 -25.04 -17.87
N GLY A 385 -7.91 -26.17 -17.19
CA GLY A 385 -6.76 -27.08 -17.22
C GLY A 385 -5.54 -26.51 -16.50
N VAL A 386 -5.73 -25.50 -15.64
CA VAL A 386 -4.66 -25.02 -14.76
C VAL A 386 -4.25 -26.19 -13.87
N PRO A 387 -2.97 -26.61 -13.84
CA PRO A 387 -2.54 -27.75 -13.07
C PRO A 387 -2.60 -27.43 -11.58
N ILE A 388 -3.73 -27.73 -10.97
CA ILE A 388 -3.98 -27.48 -9.57
C ILE A 388 -3.97 -28.81 -8.84
N ARG A 389 -3.02 -29.01 -7.94
CA ARG A 389 -3.08 -30.06 -6.94
C ARG A 389 -3.56 -29.45 -5.63
N LEU A 390 -4.61 -30.03 -5.10
CA LEU A 390 -5.10 -29.71 -3.77
C LEU A 390 -4.20 -30.41 -2.75
N ASP A 391 -3.31 -29.67 -2.13
CA ASP A 391 -2.38 -30.19 -1.12
C ASP A 391 -2.63 -29.41 0.19
N GLY A 392 -3.29 -30.09 1.14
CA GLY A 392 -3.66 -29.48 2.43
C GLY A 392 -2.44 -29.22 3.30
N ARG A 393 -1.81 -28.05 3.18
CA ARG A 393 -0.70 -27.64 4.04
C ARG A 393 -1.22 -27.07 5.36
N PRO A 394 -0.91 -27.67 6.51
CA PRO A 394 -1.45 -27.25 7.80
C PRO A 394 -1.24 -25.76 8.12
N ALA A 395 -0.06 -25.22 7.83
CA ALA A 395 0.25 -23.81 8.09
C ALA A 395 -0.61 -22.84 7.26
N LYS A 396 -0.98 -23.21 6.04
CA LYS A 396 -1.86 -22.36 5.21
C LYS A 396 -3.31 -22.44 5.64
N ARG A 397 -3.77 -23.63 6.05
CA ARG A 397 -5.08 -23.80 6.67
C ARG A 397 -5.17 -22.92 7.93
N LEU A 398 -4.16 -23.01 8.80
CA LEU A 398 -4.11 -22.19 10.00
C LEU A 398 -4.16 -20.69 9.69
N LEU A 399 -3.40 -20.22 8.72
CA LEU A 399 -3.41 -18.82 8.30
C LEU A 399 -4.80 -18.38 7.84
N PHE A 400 -5.47 -19.19 7.05
CA PHE A 400 -6.83 -18.94 6.61
C PHE A 400 -7.81 -18.87 7.79
N ASP A 401 -7.77 -19.85 8.70
CA ASP A 401 -8.66 -19.92 9.84
C ASP A 401 -8.48 -18.72 10.77
N VAL A 402 -7.22 -18.33 11.06
CA VAL A 402 -6.91 -17.12 11.83
C VAL A 402 -7.41 -15.86 11.14
N ALA A 403 -7.18 -15.74 9.84
CA ALA A 403 -7.66 -14.60 9.06
C ALA A 403 -9.19 -14.49 9.11
N LYS A 404 -9.90 -15.61 8.97
CA LYS A 404 -11.36 -15.65 9.06
C LYS A 404 -11.88 -15.32 10.45
N VAL A 405 -11.24 -15.82 11.51
CA VAL A 405 -11.58 -15.45 12.89
C VAL A 405 -11.50 -13.94 13.07
N VAL A 406 -10.43 -13.31 12.59
CA VAL A 406 -10.27 -11.86 12.70
C VAL A 406 -11.30 -11.12 11.86
N THR A 407 -11.44 -11.44 10.57
CA THR A 407 -12.34 -10.70 9.67
C THR A 407 -13.81 -10.83 10.06
N ASP A 408 -14.24 -12.01 10.54
CA ASP A 408 -15.64 -12.26 10.86
C ASP A 408 -16.04 -11.74 12.26
N ASN A 409 -15.08 -11.56 13.15
CA ASN A 409 -15.35 -11.24 14.56
C ASN A 409 -14.89 -9.84 15.00
N CYS A 410 -13.99 -9.19 14.25
CA CYS A 410 -13.60 -7.82 14.54
C CYS A 410 -14.54 -6.84 13.85
N PRO A 411 -15.28 -6.01 14.58
CA PRO A 411 -16.25 -5.09 13.99
C PRO A 411 -15.56 -4.01 13.17
N ALA A 412 -16.23 -3.66 12.05
CA ALA A 412 -15.98 -2.51 11.22
C ALA A 412 -14.80 -2.53 10.23
N GLY A 413 -15.01 -3.14 9.12
CA GLY A 413 -14.69 -2.56 7.78
C GLY A 413 -13.23 -2.52 7.34
N GLN A 414 -12.25 -2.78 8.21
CA GLN A 414 -10.83 -2.68 7.88
C GLN A 414 -9.96 -3.81 8.44
N ALA A 415 -10.53 -4.81 9.09
CA ALA A 415 -9.76 -5.97 9.51
C ALA A 415 -9.36 -6.79 8.28
N ASN A 416 -8.06 -6.89 8.01
CA ASN A 416 -7.52 -7.61 6.86
C ASN A 416 -7.17 -9.07 7.21
N GLY A 417 -7.46 -9.52 8.44
CA GLY A 417 -7.29 -10.88 8.88
C GLY A 417 -5.99 -11.14 9.65
N ALA A 418 -5.13 -12.00 9.16
CA ALA A 418 -3.86 -12.33 9.80
C ALA A 418 -2.74 -12.41 8.77
N GLY A 419 -1.57 -12.02 9.19
CA GLY A 419 -0.33 -12.26 8.47
C GLY A 419 0.52 -13.29 9.19
N GLY A 420 1.21 -14.11 8.45
CA GLY A 420 2.15 -15.07 8.99
C GLY A 420 3.60 -14.62 8.93
N ALA A 421 4.41 -15.34 9.67
CA ALA A 421 5.86 -15.34 9.81
C ALA A 421 6.66 -14.39 8.90
N TYR A 422 6.99 -13.24 9.45
CA TYR A 422 8.04 -12.40 8.92
C TYR A 422 9.42 -12.83 9.48
N THR A 423 10.41 -12.02 9.25
CA THR A 423 11.82 -12.23 9.58
C THR A 423 12.13 -12.85 10.96
N SER A 424 11.18 -12.85 11.88
CA SER A 424 11.31 -13.39 13.24
C SER A 424 10.57 -14.72 13.48
N GLY A 425 9.83 -15.24 12.49
CA GLY A 425 8.95 -16.40 12.69
C GLY A 425 7.67 -16.10 13.47
N ASP A 426 7.38 -14.83 13.79
CA ASP A 426 6.19 -14.41 14.50
C ASP A 426 4.98 -14.31 13.57
N TRP A 427 3.82 -14.63 14.09
CA TRP A 427 2.53 -14.35 13.46
C TRP A 427 1.97 -13.03 14.00
N PHE A 428 1.14 -12.36 13.24
CA PHE A 428 0.44 -11.15 13.70
C PHE A 428 -1.03 -11.17 13.28
N LEU A 429 -1.87 -10.46 14.04
CA LEU A 429 -3.27 -10.23 13.74
C LEU A 429 -3.44 -8.84 13.13
N ASP A 430 -3.99 -8.76 11.92
CA ASP A 430 -4.39 -7.48 11.34
C ASP A 430 -5.87 -7.22 11.65
N THR A 431 -6.10 -6.60 12.81
CA THR A 431 -7.44 -6.33 13.32
C THR A 431 -8.06 -5.05 12.78
N GLY A 432 -7.29 -4.26 12.01
CA GLY A 432 -7.75 -2.94 11.56
C GLY A 432 -8.15 -1.99 12.71
N GLY A 433 -7.69 -2.27 13.93
CA GLY A 433 -8.13 -1.55 15.13
C GLY A 433 -9.55 -1.90 15.64
N GLY A 434 -10.22 -2.88 15.00
CA GLY A 434 -11.63 -3.19 15.25
C GLY A 434 -11.92 -4.18 16.38
N CYS A 435 -10.91 -4.85 16.95
CA CYS A 435 -11.07 -5.87 17.99
C CYS A 435 -10.84 -5.35 19.42
N GLY A 436 -11.42 -4.22 19.78
CA GLY A 436 -11.44 -3.74 21.17
C GLY A 436 -10.06 -3.51 21.77
N THR A 437 -9.66 -4.35 22.73
CA THR A 437 -8.38 -4.24 23.45
C THR A 437 -7.17 -4.74 22.65
N LEU A 438 -7.38 -5.38 21.49
CA LEU A 438 -6.28 -5.79 20.64
C LEU A 438 -5.74 -4.57 19.91
N SER A 439 -4.45 -4.30 20.10
CA SER A 439 -3.73 -3.31 19.30
C SER A 439 -3.74 -3.72 17.83
N ASN A 440 -3.55 -2.78 16.93
CA ASN A 440 -3.34 -3.10 15.53
C ASN A 440 -2.07 -3.95 15.39
N GLN A 441 -2.16 -5.07 14.70
CA GLN A 441 -1.07 -5.99 14.40
C GLN A 441 -0.29 -6.56 15.63
N PRO A 442 -0.97 -7.03 16.70
CA PRO A 442 -0.26 -7.71 17.77
C PRO A 442 0.36 -9.01 17.27
N LYS A 443 1.59 -9.28 17.69
CA LYS A 443 2.28 -10.53 17.38
C LYS A 443 1.85 -11.64 18.33
N PHE A 444 1.80 -12.88 17.82
CA PHE A 444 1.50 -14.07 18.62
C PHE A 444 2.30 -15.28 18.16
N THR A 445 2.50 -16.24 19.03
CA THR A 445 3.19 -17.52 18.77
C THR A 445 2.36 -18.72 19.17
N THR A 446 1.28 -18.51 19.93
CA THR A 446 0.38 -19.57 20.37
C THR A 446 -1.09 -19.14 20.29
N ILE A 447 -1.97 -20.13 20.11
CA ILE A 447 -3.43 -20.00 20.18
C ILE A 447 -3.90 -20.99 21.24
N ASP A 448 -4.45 -20.50 22.36
CA ASP A 448 -4.82 -21.28 23.54
C ASP A 448 -3.70 -22.23 24.02
N GLY A 449 -2.43 -21.77 23.91
CA GLY A 449 -1.25 -22.53 24.29
C GLY A 449 -0.69 -23.45 23.20
N ILE A 450 -1.38 -23.66 22.07
CA ILE A 450 -0.92 -24.48 20.95
C ILE A 450 0.04 -23.64 20.09
N GLY A 451 1.25 -24.13 19.83
CA GLY A 451 2.26 -23.46 19.05
C GLY A 451 1.92 -23.39 17.57
N VAL A 452 1.81 -22.18 17.00
CA VAL A 452 1.38 -22.00 15.60
C VAL A 452 2.45 -22.42 14.59
N ASN A 453 3.73 -22.38 14.96
CA ASN A 453 4.83 -22.80 14.10
C ASN A 453 5.10 -24.32 14.20
N ASP A 454 4.96 -24.87 15.40
CA ASP A 454 5.33 -26.28 15.66
C ASP A 454 4.15 -27.24 15.44
N GLN A 455 2.94 -26.76 15.66
CA GLN A 455 1.71 -27.55 15.65
C GLN A 455 0.59 -26.87 14.82
N PRO A 456 0.85 -26.46 13.56
CA PRO A 456 -0.12 -25.67 12.79
C PRO A 456 -1.41 -26.43 12.46
N ALA A 457 -1.35 -27.76 12.31
CA ALA A 457 -2.55 -28.59 12.07
C ALA A 457 -3.44 -28.63 13.30
N GLU A 458 -2.84 -28.86 14.47
CA GLU A 458 -3.56 -28.91 15.75
C GLU A 458 -4.18 -27.55 16.10
N ALA A 459 -3.44 -26.45 15.86
CA ALA A 459 -3.95 -25.10 16.04
C ALA A 459 -5.15 -24.81 15.14
N ALA A 460 -5.11 -25.24 13.85
CA ALA A 460 -6.24 -25.08 12.92
C ALA A 460 -7.46 -25.92 13.36
N ASP A 461 -7.27 -27.19 13.71
CA ASP A 461 -8.36 -28.05 14.21
C ASP A 461 -9.01 -27.47 15.48
N HIS A 462 -8.19 -26.90 16.38
CA HIS A 462 -8.65 -26.24 17.60
C HIS A 462 -9.48 -24.99 17.29
N ILE A 463 -9.02 -24.13 16.37
CA ILE A 463 -9.78 -22.92 15.94
C ILE A 463 -11.14 -23.32 15.37
N GLU A 464 -11.18 -24.28 14.46
CA GLU A 464 -12.44 -24.71 13.84
C GLU A 464 -13.41 -25.29 14.91
N ALA A 465 -12.89 -26.07 15.86
CA ALA A 465 -13.70 -26.63 16.95
C ALA A 465 -14.24 -25.53 17.87
N ALA A 466 -13.39 -24.60 18.30
CA ALA A 466 -13.76 -23.46 19.15
C ALA A 466 -14.80 -22.56 18.47
N CYS A 467 -14.60 -22.23 17.18
CA CYS A 467 -15.56 -21.41 16.44
C CYS A 467 -16.90 -22.12 16.21
N ARG A 468 -16.89 -23.43 15.96
CA ARG A 468 -18.14 -24.23 15.89
C ARG A 468 -18.90 -24.24 17.21
N ALA A 469 -18.19 -24.18 18.32
CA ALA A 469 -18.76 -24.13 19.67
C ALA A 469 -19.07 -22.69 20.16
N GLY A 470 -18.75 -21.66 19.39
CA GLY A 470 -18.93 -20.25 19.78
C GLY A 470 -18.01 -19.85 20.95
N GLN A 471 -16.86 -20.47 21.08
CA GLN A 471 -15.89 -20.24 22.15
C GLN A 471 -14.93 -19.10 21.84
N ALA A 472 -14.25 -18.61 22.86
CA ALA A 472 -13.19 -17.62 22.75
C ALA A 472 -11.85 -18.30 22.42
N LEU A 473 -11.06 -17.66 21.58
CA LEU A 473 -9.69 -18.04 21.25
C LEU A 473 -8.72 -17.01 21.81
N THR A 474 -7.69 -17.46 22.52
CA THR A 474 -6.67 -16.60 23.11
C THR A 474 -5.37 -16.69 22.32
N PHE A 475 -5.02 -15.58 21.69
CA PHE A 475 -3.74 -15.40 20.98
C PHE A 475 -2.70 -14.84 21.94
N SER A 476 -1.54 -15.48 22.05
CA SER A 476 -0.53 -15.01 23.00
C SER A 476 0.90 -15.11 22.49
N GLN A 477 1.77 -14.26 23.06
CA GLN A 477 3.21 -14.28 22.83
C GLN A 477 3.96 -14.10 24.15
N LYS A 478 4.60 -15.16 24.61
CA LYS A 478 5.30 -15.17 25.90
C LYS A 478 6.40 -14.13 26.00
N ALA A 479 7.16 -13.92 24.91
CA ALA A 479 8.30 -13.00 24.89
C ALA A 479 7.92 -11.53 25.16
N THR A 480 6.72 -11.10 24.74
CA THR A 480 6.22 -9.73 24.93
C THR A 480 5.19 -9.60 26.04
N GLY A 481 4.75 -10.72 26.62
CA GLY A 481 3.64 -10.77 27.56
C GLY A 481 2.28 -10.48 26.90
N PHE A 482 2.21 -10.48 25.56
CA PHE A 482 0.96 -10.24 24.86
C PHE A 482 -0.03 -11.39 25.10
N SER A 483 -1.28 -11.05 25.38
CA SER A 483 -2.42 -11.95 25.40
C SER A 483 -3.67 -11.20 24.97
N GLY A 484 -4.36 -11.71 23.95
CA GLY A 484 -5.58 -11.09 23.42
C GLY A 484 -6.59 -12.15 23.02
N THR A 485 -7.88 -11.87 23.21
CA THR A 485 -8.94 -12.84 22.99
C THR A 485 -9.93 -12.38 21.93
N ILE A 486 -10.32 -13.28 21.04
CA ILE A 486 -11.37 -13.10 20.03
C ILE A 486 -12.44 -14.17 20.26
N VAL A 487 -13.69 -13.77 20.40
CA VAL A 487 -14.83 -14.69 20.51
C VAL A 487 -15.36 -15.02 19.12
N CYS A 488 -15.37 -16.29 18.73
CA CYS A 488 -15.98 -16.72 17.48
C CYS A 488 -17.51 -16.56 17.52
N LYS A 489 -18.06 -15.87 16.54
CA LYS A 489 -19.52 -15.65 16.42
C LYS A 489 -20.23 -16.71 15.57
N ALA A 490 -19.49 -17.41 14.73
CA ALA A 490 -20.00 -18.44 13.84
C ALA A 490 -18.95 -19.50 13.53
N ALA A 491 -19.39 -20.68 13.09
CA ALA A 491 -18.49 -21.69 12.55
C ALA A 491 -17.75 -21.14 11.33
N LEU A 492 -16.46 -21.45 11.21
CA LEU A 492 -15.67 -21.08 10.04
C LEU A 492 -16.14 -21.86 8.81
N PRO A 493 -16.11 -21.24 7.63
CA PRO A 493 -16.27 -21.96 6.38
C PRO A 493 -15.12 -22.97 6.24
N PRO A 494 -15.31 -24.08 5.48
CA PRO A 494 -14.22 -24.99 5.19
C PRO A 494 -13.04 -24.23 4.57
N SER A 495 -11.83 -24.53 5.04
CA SER A 495 -10.61 -23.93 4.48
C SER A 495 -10.55 -24.17 2.99
N PRO A 496 -10.20 -23.15 2.18
CA PRO A 496 -10.05 -23.36 0.76
C PRO A 496 -8.94 -24.39 0.50
N PRO A 497 -9.11 -25.19 -0.55
CA PRO A 497 -8.08 -26.14 -0.94
C PRO A 497 -6.76 -25.41 -1.21
N ASP A 498 -5.66 -26.03 -0.81
CA ASP A 498 -4.33 -25.51 -1.12
C ASP A 498 -3.97 -25.88 -2.57
N PHE A 499 -3.49 -24.90 -3.32
CA PHE A 499 -3.10 -25.10 -4.71
C PHE A 499 -1.61 -25.39 -4.80
N VAL A 500 -1.20 -26.37 -5.57
CA VAL A 500 0.21 -26.59 -5.90
C VAL A 500 0.37 -26.46 -7.41
N VAL A 501 0.92 -25.35 -7.83
CA VAL A 501 1.41 -25.14 -9.20
C VAL A 501 2.90 -25.44 -9.19
N ASN A 502 3.35 -26.37 -10.01
CA ASN A 502 4.77 -26.61 -10.23
C ASN A 502 5.22 -25.80 -11.45
N ILE A 503 6.18 -24.90 -11.24
CA ILE A 503 6.87 -24.23 -12.33
C ILE A 503 8.21 -24.92 -12.51
N SER A 504 8.36 -25.61 -13.66
CA SER A 504 9.60 -26.30 -13.97
C SER A 504 10.67 -25.33 -14.47
N SER A 505 11.93 -25.69 -14.28
CA SER A 505 13.08 -24.96 -14.78
C SER A 505 13.31 -25.13 -16.28
N ASP A 506 12.64 -26.08 -16.92
CA ASP A 506 12.83 -26.45 -18.31
C ASP A 506 11.91 -25.71 -19.29
#